data_6eb1d8f248b757090d0654222527a095
#
_entry.id   6eb1d8f248b757090d0654222527a095
#
_cell.length_a   1.000
_cell.length_b   1.000
_cell.length_c   1.000
_cell.angle_alpha   90.00
_cell.angle_beta   90.00
_cell.angle_gamma   90.00
#
_symmetry.space_group_name_H-M   'P 1'
#
loop_
_entity.id
_entity.type
_entity.pdbx_description
1 polymer ?
#
loop_
_entity_poly.entity_id
_entity_poly.type
_entity_poly.pdbx_seq_one_letter_code
_entity_poly.pdbx_strand_id
1 'polypeptide(L)'
;MKSTMKPFFYSILIASFLFSCGKDDDPRNNNPNLTDPIVNISLNLNLPQYDALKFPGNSVILNGEGIRGIVVYNVNNDLYTALELSDPNHPPNDCSRMTVAAPIATCPCGSDTNEYFITDGQHRTDNTLYPMQPYRIVRTGDQIRITN
;
A
#
# COMPACT_ATOMS: atom_id res chain seq x y z
N MET A 1 -42.50 -66.35 13.68
CA MET A 1 -42.22 -65.22 12.81
C MET A 1 -41.13 -64.39 13.44
N LYS A 2 -39.90 -64.46 12.88
CA LYS A 2 -38.73 -63.76 13.40
C LYS A 2 -38.51 -62.53 12.54
N SER A 3 -38.69 -61.34 13.15
CA SER A 3 -38.38 -60.06 12.51
C SER A 3 -36.93 -59.70 12.79
N THR A 4 -36.09 -59.69 11.77
CA THR A 4 -34.71 -59.25 11.81
C THR A 4 -34.62 -57.75 11.58
N MET A 5 -34.33 -56.99 12.64
CA MET A 5 -33.97 -55.57 12.58
C MET A 5 -32.54 -55.42 12.05
N LYS A 6 -32.41 -54.80 10.88
CA LYS A 6 -31.08 -54.40 10.36
C LYS A 6 -30.62 -53.09 11.03
N PRO A 7 -29.42 -52.98 11.51
CA PRO A 7 -28.88 -51.72 12.02
C PRO A 7 -28.54 -50.80 10.84
N PHE A 8 -29.16 -49.62 10.85
CA PHE A 8 -28.86 -48.52 9.92
C PHE A 8 -27.56 -47.84 10.37
N PHE A 9 -26.49 -48.13 9.64
CA PHE A 9 -25.21 -47.44 9.86
C PHE A 9 -25.35 -45.99 9.31
N TYR A 10 -25.54 -45.05 10.21
CA TYR A 10 -25.43 -43.63 9.90
C TYR A 10 -23.94 -43.28 9.79
N SER A 11 -23.46 -43.24 8.55
CA SER A 11 -22.12 -42.70 8.23
C SER A 11 -22.20 -41.19 8.30
N ILE A 12 -21.80 -40.62 9.44
CA ILE A 12 -21.61 -39.16 9.59
C ILE A 12 -20.35 -38.79 8.85
N LEU A 13 -20.53 -38.30 7.62
CA LEU A 13 -19.47 -37.68 6.83
C LEU A 13 -19.19 -36.29 7.43
N ILE A 14 -18.18 -36.20 8.30
CA ILE A 14 -17.68 -34.92 8.82
C ILE A 14 -16.94 -34.24 7.67
N ALA A 15 -17.61 -33.32 6.99
CA ALA A 15 -17.01 -32.41 6.03
C ALA A 15 -16.16 -31.41 6.80
N SER A 16 -14.87 -31.66 6.88
CA SER A 16 -13.86 -30.73 7.39
C SER A 16 -13.77 -29.55 6.41
N PHE A 17 -14.45 -28.45 6.70
CA PHE A 17 -14.21 -27.18 6.03
C PHE A 17 -12.84 -26.68 6.47
N LEU A 18 -11.82 -26.94 5.66
CA LEU A 18 -10.57 -26.26 5.74
C LEU A 18 -10.82 -24.81 5.31
N PHE A 19 -10.99 -23.92 6.29
CA PHE A 19 -10.84 -22.48 6.05
C PHE A 19 -9.39 -22.25 5.67
N SER A 20 -9.10 -22.32 4.37
CA SER A 20 -7.88 -21.78 3.81
C SER A 20 -7.99 -20.27 3.99
N CYS A 21 -7.33 -19.74 5.02
CA CYS A 21 -7.04 -18.33 5.13
C CYS A 21 -6.01 -18.04 4.02
N GLY A 22 -6.51 -17.69 2.82
CA GLY A 22 -5.67 -17.14 1.77
C GLY A 22 -5.09 -15.83 2.33
N LYS A 23 -3.76 -15.74 2.46
CA LYS A 23 -3.12 -14.43 2.45
C LYS A 23 -3.54 -13.79 1.14
N ASP A 24 -4.14 -12.62 1.22
CA ASP A 24 -4.30 -11.76 0.07
C ASP A 24 -2.88 -11.39 -0.37
N ASP A 25 -2.31 -12.20 -1.27
CA ASP A 25 -1.08 -11.89 -1.97
C ASP A 25 -1.43 -10.76 -2.96
N ASP A 26 -1.50 -9.52 -2.44
CA ASP A 26 -1.55 -8.35 -3.31
C ASP A 26 -0.22 -8.31 -4.08
N PRO A 27 -0.25 -8.47 -5.42
CA PRO A 27 0.98 -8.48 -6.22
C PRO A 27 1.83 -7.22 -6.04
N ARG A 28 1.23 -6.15 -5.51
CA ARG A 28 1.91 -4.88 -5.21
C ARG A 28 2.83 -4.97 -3.99
N ASN A 29 2.58 -5.92 -3.07
CA ASN A 29 3.41 -6.13 -1.88
C ASN A 29 4.52 -7.18 -2.08
N ASN A 30 4.67 -7.73 -3.27
CA ASN A 30 5.67 -8.74 -3.57
C ASN A 30 6.90 -8.18 -4.31
N ASN A 31 7.28 -6.96 -3.98
CA ASN A 31 8.47 -6.33 -4.55
C ASN A 31 9.74 -6.88 -3.87
N PRO A 32 10.65 -7.55 -4.61
CA PRO A 32 11.86 -8.13 -4.03
C PRO A 32 12.87 -7.08 -3.55
N ASN A 33 12.74 -5.84 -4.00
CA ASN A 33 13.67 -4.76 -3.67
C ASN A 33 13.29 -4.02 -2.38
N LEU A 34 12.02 -4.06 -1.97
CA LEU A 34 11.52 -3.30 -0.84
C LEU A 34 11.12 -4.20 0.33
N THR A 35 11.31 -3.72 1.54
CA THR A 35 10.77 -4.33 2.76
C THR A 35 9.38 -3.78 3.04
N ASP A 36 8.64 -4.44 3.93
CA ASP A 36 7.31 -4.01 4.36
C ASP A 36 7.37 -3.53 5.83
N PRO A 37 7.73 -2.27 6.09
CA PRO A 37 7.81 -1.73 7.43
C PRO A 37 6.42 -1.54 8.01
N ILE A 38 6.27 -1.74 9.32
CA ILE A 38 5.02 -1.48 10.03
C ILE A 38 4.77 0.03 10.05
N VAL A 39 3.66 0.46 9.45
CA VAL A 39 3.23 1.85 9.40
C VAL A 39 1.88 1.99 10.13
N ASN A 40 1.79 2.95 11.05
CA ASN A 40 0.55 3.32 11.73
C ASN A 40 0.60 4.79 12.15
N ILE A 41 0.20 5.67 11.25
CA ILE A 41 0.34 7.12 11.37
C ILE A 41 -1.05 7.76 11.37
N SER A 42 -1.22 8.79 12.19
CA SER A 42 -2.41 9.64 12.19
C SER A 42 -2.02 11.09 11.97
N LEU A 43 -2.59 11.72 10.94
CA LEU A 43 -2.38 13.13 10.60
C LEU A 43 -3.64 13.91 10.93
N ASN A 44 -3.46 15.05 11.61
CA ASN A 44 -4.54 15.99 11.86
C ASN A 44 -4.41 17.16 10.88
N LEU A 45 -5.34 17.29 9.95
CA LEU A 45 -5.32 18.33 8.90
C LEU A 45 -5.45 19.76 9.45
N ASN A 46 -5.84 19.93 10.73
CA ASN A 46 -5.86 21.23 11.38
C ASN A 46 -4.48 21.71 11.88
N LEU A 47 -3.46 20.87 11.74
CA LEU A 47 -2.08 21.26 12.05
C LEU A 47 -1.42 21.89 10.81
N PRO A 48 -0.68 22.99 10.98
CA PRO A 48 -0.10 23.75 9.85
C PRO A 48 0.76 22.93 8.90
N GLN A 49 1.50 21.94 9.41
CA GLN A 49 2.37 21.07 8.58
C GLN A 49 1.60 20.18 7.61
N TYR A 50 0.30 19.96 7.81
CA TYR A 50 -0.57 19.14 6.97
C TYR A 50 -1.63 19.94 6.21
N ASP A 51 -1.61 21.27 6.34
CA ASP A 51 -2.62 22.16 5.76
C ASP A 51 -2.69 22.03 4.23
N ALA A 52 -1.58 21.77 3.57
CA ALA A 52 -1.52 21.51 2.13
C ALA A 52 -2.44 20.36 1.70
N LEU A 53 -2.62 19.33 2.53
CA LEU A 53 -3.49 18.18 2.23
C LEU A 53 -4.98 18.49 2.23
N LYS A 54 -5.41 19.69 2.60
CA LYS A 54 -6.81 20.13 2.46
C LYS A 54 -7.18 20.50 1.02
N PHE A 55 -6.17 20.72 0.18
CA PHE A 55 -6.37 21.19 -1.19
C PHE A 55 -5.95 20.12 -2.19
N PRO A 56 -6.82 19.73 -3.16
CA PRO A 56 -6.45 18.77 -4.20
C PRO A 56 -5.21 19.20 -4.98
N GLY A 57 -4.42 18.21 -5.40
CA GLY A 57 -3.20 18.44 -6.14
C GLY A 57 -1.96 18.74 -5.28
N ASN A 58 -2.12 18.79 -3.95
CA ASN A 58 -1.01 19.01 -3.03
C ASN A 58 -0.58 17.73 -2.32
N SER A 59 0.68 17.71 -1.88
CA SER A 59 1.29 16.60 -1.17
C SER A 59 2.05 17.07 0.06
N VAL A 60 2.24 16.13 0.99
CA VAL A 60 3.14 16.27 2.15
C VAL A 60 4.02 15.05 2.22
N ILE A 61 5.29 15.24 2.57
CA ILE A 61 6.25 14.15 2.78
C ILE A 61 6.40 13.91 4.28
N LEU A 62 6.17 12.67 4.70
CA LEU A 62 6.40 12.19 6.05
C LEU A 62 7.81 11.61 6.13
N ASN A 63 8.74 12.40 6.65
CA ASN A 63 10.14 11.98 6.82
C ASN A 63 10.25 11.02 8.01
N GLY A 64 11.08 9.98 7.86
CA GLY A 64 11.33 9.00 8.92
C GLY A 64 10.26 7.91 9.06
N GLU A 65 9.25 7.92 8.20
CA GLU A 65 8.23 6.89 8.10
C GLU A 65 8.47 6.03 6.85
N GLY A 66 8.02 4.77 6.87
CA GLY A 66 8.30 3.83 5.79
C GLY A 66 9.80 3.46 5.69
N ILE A 67 10.28 3.21 4.48
CA ILE A 67 11.69 2.86 4.18
C ILE A 67 12.52 4.14 3.98
N ARG A 68 12.06 5.05 3.12
CA ARG A 68 12.76 6.31 2.76
C ARG A 68 11.88 7.56 2.91
N GLY A 69 10.70 7.41 3.50
CA GLY A 69 9.69 8.44 3.63
C GLY A 69 8.41 8.06 2.89
N ILE A 70 7.31 8.66 3.29
CA ILE A 70 6.00 8.44 2.66
C ILE A 70 5.52 9.76 2.08
N VAL A 71 5.17 9.77 0.79
CA VAL A 71 4.42 10.88 0.21
C VAL A 71 2.93 10.65 0.40
N VAL A 72 2.24 11.62 0.98
CA VAL A 72 0.79 11.68 1.05
C VAL A 72 0.31 12.72 0.05
N TYR A 73 -0.63 12.35 -0.81
CA TYR A 73 -1.14 13.23 -1.86
C TYR A 73 -2.67 13.28 -1.85
N ASN A 74 -3.22 14.47 -1.92
CA ASN A 74 -4.66 14.69 -2.06
C ASN A 74 -5.03 14.74 -3.54
N VAL A 75 -5.70 13.68 -4.02
CA VAL A 75 -6.13 13.59 -5.42
C VAL A 75 -7.34 14.51 -5.68
N ASN A 76 -8.39 14.43 -4.81
CA ASN A 76 -9.65 15.16 -5.04
C ASN A 76 -10.50 15.37 -3.77
N ASN A 77 -9.91 15.44 -2.58
CA ASN A 77 -10.53 15.50 -1.25
C ASN A 77 -11.22 14.22 -0.75
N ASP A 78 -11.72 13.36 -1.62
CA ASP A 78 -12.29 12.06 -1.28
C ASP A 78 -11.26 10.94 -1.41
N LEU A 79 -10.33 11.09 -2.35
CA LEU A 79 -9.26 10.16 -2.64
C LEU A 79 -7.91 10.75 -2.25
N TYR A 80 -7.20 10.03 -1.40
CA TYR A 80 -5.82 10.28 -1.01
C TYR A 80 -4.97 9.07 -1.36
N THR A 81 -3.71 9.30 -1.68
CA THR A 81 -2.71 8.25 -1.80
C THR A 81 -1.62 8.44 -0.76
N ALA A 82 -1.03 7.33 -0.32
CA ALA A 82 0.15 7.30 0.54
C ALA A 82 1.11 6.27 -0.05
N LEU A 83 2.28 6.72 -0.48
CA LEU A 83 3.22 5.91 -1.25
C LEU A 83 4.62 6.02 -0.67
N GLU A 84 5.35 4.89 -0.65
CA GLU A 84 6.75 4.83 -0.26
C GLU A 84 7.63 5.63 -1.24
N LEU A 85 8.58 6.39 -0.70
CA LEU A 85 9.53 7.17 -1.50
C LEU A 85 10.81 6.43 -1.86
N SER A 86 11.00 5.18 -1.44
CA SER A 86 12.07 4.34 -1.98
C SER A 86 11.69 3.88 -3.38
N ASP A 87 12.59 4.06 -4.36
CA ASP A 87 12.35 3.54 -5.72
C ASP A 87 12.14 2.02 -5.66
N PRO A 88 11.02 1.50 -6.23
CA PRO A 88 10.70 0.07 -6.17
C PRO A 88 11.55 -0.80 -7.11
N ASN A 89 12.27 -0.22 -8.06
CA ASN A 89 12.94 -0.97 -9.11
C ASN A 89 14.44 -1.19 -8.89
N HIS A 90 14.94 -0.84 -7.71
CA HIS A 90 16.28 -1.24 -7.24
C HIS A 90 16.33 -1.29 -5.70
N PRO A 91 17.29 -2.03 -5.10
CA PRO A 91 17.45 -2.06 -3.64
C PRO A 91 17.71 -0.67 -3.06
N PRO A 92 17.16 -0.36 -1.87
CA PRO A 92 17.36 0.93 -1.22
C PRO A 92 18.84 1.26 -1.00
N ASN A 93 19.25 2.43 -1.48
CA ASN A 93 20.59 2.98 -1.33
C ASN A 93 20.52 4.50 -1.13
N ASP A 94 21.65 5.19 -1.11
CA ASP A 94 21.70 6.63 -0.78
C ASP A 94 20.94 7.51 -1.78
N CYS A 95 20.85 7.13 -3.05
CA CYS A 95 20.11 7.88 -4.07
C CYS A 95 18.66 7.40 -4.29
N SER A 96 18.25 6.23 -3.74
CA SER A 96 16.94 5.63 -4.04
C SER A 96 15.72 6.37 -3.47
N ARG A 97 15.95 7.39 -2.63
CA ARG A 97 14.86 8.23 -2.16
C ARG A 97 14.40 9.17 -3.26
N MET A 98 13.20 8.96 -3.74
CA MET A 98 12.62 9.79 -4.79
C MET A 98 12.35 11.21 -4.32
N THR A 99 12.52 12.17 -5.23
CA THR A 99 12.10 13.56 -5.08
C THR A 99 10.70 13.74 -5.64
N VAL A 100 9.90 14.62 -5.03
CA VAL A 100 8.50 14.83 -5.42
C VAL A 100 8.31 16.24 -5.97
N ALA A 101 7.83 16.30 -7.21
CA ALA A 101 7.24 17.49 -7.82
C ALA A 101 5.83 17.09 -8.29
N ALA A 102 4.84 17.24 -7.43
CA ALA A 102 3.50 16.70 -7.65
C ALA A 102 2.94 17.05 -9.03
N PRO A 103 2.38 16.10 -9.76
CA PRO A 103 2.01 14.74 -9.34
C PRO A 103 3.08 13.66 -9.60
N ILE A 104 4.35 14.01 -9.78
CA ILE A 104 5.43 13.10 -10.16
C ILE A 104 6.41 12.91 -9.01
N ALA A 105 6.84 11.66 -8.78
CA ALA A 105 8.02 11.27 -8.01
C ALA A 105 9.11 10.79 -8.97
N THR A 106 10.34 11.25 -8.78
CA THR A 106 11.48 10.95 -9.67
C THR A 106 12.63 10.39 -8.86
N CYS A 107 13.20 9.27 -9.31
CA CYS A 107 14.44 8.71 -8.74
C CYS A 107 15.63 9.57 -9.13
N PRO A 108 16.43 10.06 -8.17
CA PRO A 108 17.61 10.86 -8.46
C PRO A 108 18.86 10.02 -8.75
N CYS A 109 18.77 8.69 -8.80
CA CYS A 109 19.88 7.82 -9.13
C CYS A 109 20.32 8.04 -10.58
N GLY A 110 21.61 8.27 -10.80
CA GLY A 110 22.15 8.51 -12.16
C GLY A 110 22.15 7.28 -13.08
N SER A 111 21.84 6.09 -12.55
CA SER A 111 21.77 4.84 -13.30
C SER A 111 20.40 4.59 -13.94
N ASP A 112 19.38 5.29 -13.48
CA ASP A 112 18.02 5.18 -14.00
C ASP A 112 17.32 6.55 -13.99
N THR A 113 16.19 6.64 -14.69
CA THR A 113 15.36 7.84 -14.76
C THR A 113 13.92 7.50 -14.40
N ASN A 114 13.73 6.65 -13.39
CA ASN A 114 12.42 6.18 -12.99
C ASN A 114 11.55 7.35 -12.50
N GLU A 115 10.39 7.47 -13.11
CA GLU A 115 9.36 8.44 -12.76
C GLU A 115 8.02 7.76 -12.53
N TYR A 116 7.30 8.19 -11.50
CA TYR A 116 6.04 7.58 -11.07
C TYR A 116 4.98 8.65 -10.86
N PHE A 117 3.74 8.32 -11.18
CA PHE A 117 2.60 9.14 -10.75
C PHE A 117 2.28 8.88 -9.28
N ILE A 118 2.27 9.92 -8.45
CA ILE A 118 1.86 9.78 -7.05
C ILE A 118 0.34 9.70 -6.86
N THR A 119 -0.42 9.76 -7.95
CA THR A 119 -1.88 9.56 -7.98
C THR A 119 -2.27 8.09 -7.83
N ASP A 120 -1.46 7.17 -8.32
CA ASP A 120 -1.74 5.73 -8.37
C ASP A 120 -0.50 4.85 -8.15
N GLY A 121 0.69 5.45 -8.05
CA GLY A 121 1.96 4.77 -7.86
C GLY A 121 2.54 4.13 -9.11
N GLN A 122 1.90 4.24 -10.27
CA GLN A 122 2.37 3.58 -11.49
C GLN A 122 3.59 4.29 -12.09
N HIS A 123 4.50 3.49 -12.68
CA HIS A 123 5.62 4.03 -13.44
C HIS A 123 5.08 4.79 -14.68
N ARG A 124 5.67 5.94 -14.98
CA ARG A 124 5.12 6.89 -15.93
C ARG A 124 5.06 6.39 -17.37
N THR A 125 6.01 5.56 -17.78
CA THR A 125 6.18 5.14 -19.18
C THR A 125 6.26 3.62 -19.38
N ASP A 126 6.54 2.85 -18.32
CA ASP A 126 6.74 1.41 -18.38
C ASP A 126 5.94 0.69 -17.31
N ASN A 127 4.85 0.05 -17.71
CA ASN A 127 3.96 -0.70 -16.83
C ASN A 127 4.47 -2.11 -16.46
N THR A 128 5.64 -2.50 -16.95
CA THR A 128 6.30 -3.76 -16.56
C THR A 128 7.18 -3.61 -15.33
N LEU A 129 7.51 -2.37 -14.96
CA LEU A 129 8.25 -2.05 -13.75
C LEU A 129 7.34 -2.10 -12.51
N TYR A 130 7.94 -2.38 -11.36
CA TYR A 130 7.20 -2.37 -10.10
C TYR A 130 6.67 -0.97 -9.81
N PRO A 131 5.39 -0.84 -9.43
CA PRO A 131 4.83 0.43 -8.97
C PRO A 131 5.39 0.80 -7.60
N MET A 132 5.22 2.07 -7.21
CA MET A 132 5.51 2.51 -5.85
C MET A 132 4.71 1.69 -4.83
N GLN A 133 5.32 1.34 -3.71
CA GLN A 133 4.66 0.58 -2.64
C GLN A 133 3.58 1.44 -1.98
N PRO A 134 2.30 1.02 -2.02
CA PRO A 134 1.21 1.76 -1.44
C PRO A 134 1.03 1.43 0.05
N TYR A 135 0.60 2.41 0.82
CA TYR A 135 0.06 2.26 2.16
C TYR A 135 -1.46 2.49 2.13
N ARG A 136 -2.18 1.78 2.97
CA ARG A 136 -3.60 2.01 3.13
C ARG A 136 -3.81 3.39 3.76
N ILE A 137 -4.67 4.20 3.16
CA ILE A 137 -4.98 5.55 3.65
C ILE A 137 -6.50 5.72 3.76
N VAL A 138 -6.94 6.29 4.88
CA VAL A 138 -8.35 6.57 5.14
C VAL A 138 -8.46 7.97 5.76
N ARG A 139 -9.32 8.81 5.19
CA ARG A 139 -9.70 10.10 5.77
C ARG A 139 -11.03 9.98 6.51
N THR A 140 -11.10 10.54 7.72
CA THR A 140 -12.34 10.68 8.49
C THR A 140 -12.39 12.10 9.06
N GLY A 141 -13.19 12.95 8.47
CA GLY A 141 -13.21 14.38 8.81
C GLY A 141 -11.84 15.03 8.58
N ASP A 142 -11.26 15.59 9.63
CA ASP A 142 -9.94 16.24 9.61
C ASP A 142 -8.80 15.30 10.01
N GLN A 143 -9.07 14.00 10.12
CA GLN A 143 -8.05 12.99 10.42
C GLN A 143 -7.78 12.13 9.20
N ILE A 144 -6.50 11.92 8.91
CA ILE A 144 -6.02 10.92 7.94
C ILE A 144 -5.27 9.84 8.72
N ARG A 145 -5.62 8.57 8.50
CA ARG A 145 -4.89 7.42 9.04
C ARG A 145 -4.21 6.67 7.91
N ILE A 146 -2.94 6.34 8.11
CA ILE A 146 -2.10 5.60 7.18
C ILE A 146 -1.61 4.33 7.88
N THR A 147 -1.81 3.18 7.22
CA THR A 147 -1.39 1.86 7.72
C THR A 147 -0.92 0.99 6.55
N ASN A 148 -0.22 -0.07 6.83
CA ASN A 148 -0.02 -1.17 5.88
C ASN A 148 -0.97 -2.32 6.15
#